data_3ce6be251dd3db9190214fe1dceaf562
#
_entry.id   3ce6be251dd3db9190214fe1dceaf562
#
_cell.length_a   1.000
_cell.length_b   1.000
_cell.length_c   1.000
_cell.angle_alpha   90.00
_cell.angle_beta   90.00
_cell.angle_gamma   90.00
#
_symmetry.space_group_name_H-M   'P 1'
#
loop_
_entity.id
_entity.type
_entity.pdbx_description
1 polymer ?
#
loop_
_entity_poly.entity_id
_entity_poly.type
_entity_poly.pdbx_seq_one_letter_code
_entity_poly.pdbx_strand_id
1 'polypeptide(L)'
;LRLDGFAWMFALLVTGIGLLVSIYARYYMSREDPVPRFFSLFLAFMGSMIGVVTAGNLIQLVFFWELTSLFSFLLIGYWHHRKDARRGARTAFTVTAAGGLAMLAGIVLLGHIAGSYDLDVVLHASEQVRTHPLYRPMLALILLGAFTKSAQFPFHFWLPRAMAAPTPVSSYLHSATMVKAGVFLLARLWPVLSGTQEWFWIVSSIGLVTLVIGAFAAMFQHDLKGLLAYSTISHLGLITLLLGLNSRMAAVAAVFHILNHATFKASLFMAAGIIDHETG
;
A
#
# COMPACT_ATOMS: atom_id res chain seq x y z
N LEU A 1 8.06 -17.78 -8.00
CA LEU A 1 7.99 -16.40 -8.50
C LEU A 1 7.05 -16.35 -9.70
N ARG A 2 6.23 -15.29 -9.78
CA ARG A 2 5.35 -15.03 -10.91
C ARG A 2 5.66 -13.66 -11.51
N LEU A 3 6.07 -13.65 -12.76
CA LEU A 3 6.45 -12.44 -13.51
C LEU A 3 5.50 -12.26 -14.71
N ASP A 4 4.28 -11.79 -14.42
CA ASP A 4 3.33 -11.35 -15.45
C ASP A 4 3.44 -9.82 -15.67
N GLY A 5 2.73 -9.29 -16.67
CA GLY A 5 2.76 -7.87 -17.00
C GLY A 5 2.39 -6.95 -15.83
N PHE A 6 1.49 -7.40 -14.93
CA PHE A 6 1.10 -6.65 -13.73
C PHE A 6 2.22 -6.64 -12.67
N ALA A 7 2.89 -7.78 -12.45
CA ALA A 7 4.06 -7.87 -11.58
C ALA A 7 5.22 -7.00 -12.11
N TRP A 8 5.50 -7.05 -13.42
CA TRP A 8 6.51 -6.22 -14.07
C TRP A 8 6.24 -4.73 -13.89
N MET A 9 5.02 -4.30 -14.12
CA MET A 9 4.62 -2.90 -13.93
C MET A 9 4.92 -2.41 -12.51
N PHE A 10 4.52 -3.19 -11.50
CA PHE A 10 4.81 -2.84 -10.11
C PHE A 10 6.30 -2.94 -9.76
N ALA A 11 7.01 -3.93 -10.26
CA ALA A 11 8.46 -4.06 -10.05
C ALA A 11 9.20 -2.84 -10.62
N LEU A 12 8.83 -2.37 -11.81
CA LEU A 12 9.38 -1.15 -12.41
C LEU A 12 9.05 0.10 -11.59
N LEU A 13 7.82 0.21 -11.05
CA LEU A 13 7.48 1.33 -10.15
C LEU A 13 8.31 1.30 -8.87
N VAL A 14 8.42 0.14 -8.23
CA VAL A 14 9.17 -0.04 -6.98
C VAL A 14 10.65 0.28 -7.18
N THR A 15 11.28 -0.26 -8.22
CA THR A 15 12.72 -0.07 -8.49
C THR A 15 13.00 1.31 -9.09
N GLY A 16 12.20 1.77 -10.04
CA GLY A 16 12.42 3.05 -10.74
C GLY A 16 12.26 4.25 -9.79
N ILE A 17 11.15 4.31 -9.04
CA ILE A 17 10.96 5.36 -8.03
C ILE A 17 11.95 5.16 -6.88
N GLY A 18 12.27 3.93 -6.51
CA GLY A 18 13.31 3.63 -5.52
C GLY A 18 14.67 4.18 -5.91
N LEU A 19 15.08 4.08 -7.17
CA LEU A 19 16.31 4.67 -7.69
C LEU A 19 16.29 6.20 -7.57
N LEU A 20 15.21 6.84 -8.02
CA LEU A 20 15.07 8.31 -7.94
C LEU A 20 15.11 8.81 -6.49
N VAL A 21 14.41 8.12 -5.59
CA VAL A 21 14.42 8.46 -4.16
C VAL A 21 15.78 8.19 -3.52
N SER A 22 16.53 7.17 -3.96
CA SER A 22 17.89 6.91 -3.48
C SER A 22 18.85 8.05 -3.86
N ILE A 23 18.73 8.57 -5.09
CA ILE A 23 19.50 9.74 -5.55
C ILE A 23 19.12 10.96 -4.72
N TYR A 24 17.83 11.22 -4.54
CA TYR A 24 17.32 12.33 -3.72
C TYR A 24 17.80 12.22 -2.27
N ALA A 25 17.71 11.05 -1.65
CA ALA A 25 18.12 10.82 -0.28
C ALA A 25 19.58 11.12 -0.02
N ARG A 26 20.47 10.88 -1.01
CA ARG A 26 21.90 11.19 -0.91
C ARG A 26 22.16 12.68 -0.63
N TYR A 27 21.33 13.56 -1.21
CA TYR A 27 21.45 15.01 -1.04
C TYR A 27 20.62 15.54 0.13
N TYR A 28 19.54 14.86 0.48
CA TYR A 28 18.63 15.24 1.55
C TYR A 28 19.14 14.88 2.95
N MET A 29 19.78 13.70 3.11
CA MET A 29 20.22 13.20 4.41
C MET A 29 21.40 13.99 4.93
N SER A 30 21.33 14.39 6.22
CA SER A 30 22.44 15.07 6.90
C SER A 30 23.65 14.13 7.07
N ARG A 31 24.85 14.72 7.17
CA ARG A 31 26.09 13.97 7.49
C ARG A 31 26.06 13.39 8.91
N GLU A 32 25.24 13.92 9.79
CA GLU A 32 25.05 13.43 11.17
C GLU A 32 24.12 12.22 11.24
N ASP A 33 23.29 12.01 10.21
CA ASP A 33 22.40 10.86 10.13
C ASP A 33 23.19 9.57 9.86
N PRO A 34 22.79 8.41 10.45
CA PRO A 34 23.40 7.12 10.16
C PRO A 34 23.00 6.60 8.76
N VAL A 35 23.50 7.26 7.70
CA VAL A 35 23.17 7.01 6.29
C VAL A 35 23.27 5.53 5.89
N PRO A 36 24.28 4.74 6.32
CA PRO A 36 24.31 3.31 6.00
C PRO A 36 23.10 2.55 6.53
N ARG A 37 22.63 2.87 7.73
CA ARG A 37 21.41 2.29 8.32
C ARG A 37 20.18 2.65 7.49
N PHE A 38 20.08 3.90 7.00
CA PHE A 38 19.00 4.33 6.14
C PHE A 38 18.92 3.47 4.87
N PHE A 39 20.02 3.37 4.11
CA PHE A 39 20.02 2.62 2.86
C PHE A 39 19.81 1.11 3.07
N SER A 40 20.35 0.53 4.15
CA SER A 40 20.11 -0.88 4.47
C SER A 40 18.62 -1.16 4.69
N LEU A 41 17.93 -0.35 5.48
CA LEU A 41 16.49 -0.48 5.73
C LEU A 41 15.67 -0.19 4.47
N PHE A 42 16.08 0.81 3.69
CA PHE A 42 15.42 1.19 2.45
C PHE A 42 15.48 0.06 1.39
N LEU A 43 16.66 -0.53 1.20
CA LEU A 43 16.84 -1.66 0.28
C LEU A 43 16.13 -2.93 0.77
N ALA A 44 16.15 -3.19 2.07
CA ALA A 44 15.42 -4.31 2.66
C ALA A 44 13.89 -4.16 2.47
N PHE A 45 13.38 -2.94 2.63
CA PHE A 45 11.98 -2.62 2.33
C PHE A 45 11.67 -2.77 0.83
N MET A 46 12.54 -2.28 -0.04
CA MET A 46 12.43 -2.45 -1.50
C MET A 46 12.38 -3.93 -1.89
N GLY A 47 13.30 -4.74 -1.36
CA GLY A 47 13.33 -6.19 -1.59
C GLY A 47 12.05 -6.88 -1.12
N SER A 48 11.51 -6.47 0.03
CA SER A 48 10.23 -6.99 0.53
C SER A 48 9.06 -6.63 -0.40
N MET A 49 9.02 -5.41 -0.93
CA MET A 49 7.99 -5.02 -1.91
C MET A 49 8.12 -5.79 -3.22
N ILE A 50 9.34 -6.03 -3.71
CA ILE A 50 9.57 -6.89 -4.88
C ILE A 50 9.05 -8.29 -4.59
N GLY A 51 9.33 -8.83 -3.39
CA GLY A 51 8.79 -10.12 -2.96
C GLY A 51 7.26 -10.19 -2.98
N VAL A 52 6.56 -9.14 -2.53
CA VAL A 52 5.10 -9.05 -2.60
C VAL A 52 4.60 -9.09 -4.04
N VAL A 53 5.15 -8.26 -4.92
CA VAL A 53 4.61 -8.09 -6.29
C VAL A 53 4.95 -9.24 -7.21
N THR A 54 6.01 -9.98 -6.93
CA THR A 54 6.45 -11.16 -7.70
C THR A 54 6.08 -12.50 -7.05
N ALA A 55 5.33 -12.49 -5.94
CA ALA A 55 4.89 -13.72 -5.28
C ALA A 55 4.01 -14.54 -6.22
N GLY A 56 4.39 -15.80 -6.44
CA GLY A 56 3.59 -16.80 -7.17
C GLY A 56 2.72 -17.66 -6.25
N ASN A 57 2.90 -17.52 -4.94
CA ASN A 57 2.17 -18.25 -3.91
C ASN A 57 1.63 -17.27 -2.86
N LEU A 58 0.39 -17.48 -2.40
CA LEU A 58 -0.28 -16.58 -1.46
C LEU A 58 0.39 -16.54 -0.08
N ILE A 59 0.97 -17.64 0.40
CA ILE A 59 1.70 -17.66 1.68
C ILE A 59 3.00 -16.87 1.55
N GLN A 60 3.71 -17.00 0.42
CA GLN A 60 4.88 -16.20 0.11
C GLN A 60 4.53 -14.70 0.07
N LEU A 61 3.37 -14.34 -0.53
CA LEU A 61 2.87 -12.97 -0.55
C LEU A 61 2.69 -12.42 0.87
N VAL A 62 2.03 -13.18 1.75
CA VAL A 62 1.83 -12.79 3.16
C VAL A 62 3.15 -12.62 3.89
N PHE A 63 4.11 -13.51 3.70
CA PHE A 63 5.44 -13.41 4.29
C PHE A 63 6.12 -12.07 3.94
N PHE A 64 6.22 -11.77 2.65
CA PHE A 64 6.81 -10.49 2.21
C PHE A 64 5.96 -9.27 2.60
N TRP A 65 4.63 -9.43 2.67
CA TRP A 65 3.73 -8.38 3.17
C TRP A 65 4.06 -7.98 4.61
N GLU A 66 4.29 -8.93 5.49
CA GLU A 66 4.69 -8.64 6.88
C GLU A 66 6.10 -8.06 6.97
N LEU A 67 7.02 -8.49 6.12
CA LEU A 67 8.34 -7.86 6.03
C LEU A 67 8.23 -6.38 5.61
N THR A 68 7.29 -6.04 4.70
CA THR A 68 7.04 -4.61 4.39
C THR A 68 6.52 -3.84 5.60
N SER A 69 5.70 -4.44 6.47
CA SER A 69 5.23 -3.82 7.72
C SER A 69 6.38 -3.56 8.67
N LEU A 70 7.26 -4.55 8.85
CA LEU A 70 8.43 -4.45 9.72
C LEU A 70 9.40 -3.36 9.26
N PHE A 71 9.83 -3.41 7.99
CA PHE A 71 10.81 -2.43 7.48
C PHE A 71 10.23 -1.02 7.37
N SER A 72 8.94 -0.87 7.06
CA SER A 72 8.28 0.45 7.10
C SER A 72 8.22 1.02 8.53
N PHE A 73 7.98 0.18 9.54
CA PHE A 73 8.06 0.60 10.94
C PHE A 73 9.43 1.16 11.29
N LEU A 74 10.51 0.47 10.88
CA LEU A 74 11.88 0.91 11.13
C LEU A 74 12.24 2.18 10.35
N LEU A 75 11.73 2.35 9.13
CA LEU A 75 11.94 3.54 8.31
C LEU A 75 11.13 4.74 8.82
N ILE A 76 9.87 4.58 9.21
CA ILE A 76 9.06 5.66 9.78
C ILE A 76 9.65 6.10 11.12
N GLY A 77 10.11 5.16 11.93
CA GLY A 77 10.79 5.41 13.20
C GLY A 77 12.28 5.70 13.09
N TYR A 78 12.80 6.08 11.90
CA TYR A 78 14.23 6.28 11.66
C TYR A 78 14.85 7.29 12.64
N TRP A 79 14.21 8.44 12.83
CA TRP A 79 14.55 9.43 13.86
C TRP A 79 13.93 9.03 15.21
N HIS A 80 14.39 7.90 15.76
CA HIS A 80 13.83 7.28 16.98
C HIS A 80 13.93 8.18 18.24
N HIS A 81 14.78 9.20 18.25
CA HIS A 81 14.85 10.21 19.31
C HIS A 81 13.59 11.10 19.34
N ARG A 82 12.92 11.31 18.21
CA ARG A 82 11.70 12.10 18.10
C ARG A 82 10.48 11.32 18.58
N LYS A 83 9.66 11.94 19.45
CA LYS A 83 8.45 11.30 20.01
C LYS A 83 7.37 11.07 18.96
N ASP A 84 7.18 12.03 18.02
CA ASP A 84 6.23 11.95 16.93
C ASP A 84 6.56 10.81 15.96
N ALA A 85 7.83 10.65 15.56
CA ALA A 85 8.28 9.56 14.70
C ALA A 85 8.03 8.19 15.33
N ARG A 86 8.37 8.02 16.63
CA ARG A 86 8.07 6.76 17.34
C ARG A 86 6.58 6.46 17.43
N ARG A 87 5.76 7.48 17.71
CA ARG A 87 4.30 7.32 17.81
C ARG A 87 3.70 6.99 16.43
N GLY A 88 4.13 7.69 15.39
CA GLY A 88 3.72 7.44 14.01
C GLY A 88 4.06 6.03 13.55
N ALA A 89 5.31 5.60 13.78
CA ALA A 89 5.79 4.26 13.45
C ALA A 89 4.97 3.16 14.15
N ARG A 90 4.75 3.29 15.48
CA ARG A 90 3.95 2.32 16.24
C ARG A 90 2.51 2.26 15.73
N THR A 91 1.87 3.42 15.49
CA THR A 91 0.50 3.45 14.98
C THR A 91 0.40 2.78 13.61
N ALA A 92 1.30 3.10 12.68
CA ALA A 92 1.34 2.48 11.36
C ALA A 92 1.54 0.96 11.46
N PHE A 93 2.51 0.51 12.26
CA PHE A 93 2.79 -0.91 12.44
C PHE A 93 1.61 -1.67 13.05
N THR A 94 1.04 -1.16 14.16
CA THR A 94 -0.09 -1.83 14.84
C THR A 94 -1.28 -2.01 13.89
N VAL A 95 -1.64 -0.97 13.14
CA VAL A 95 -2.78 -1.04 12.20
C VAL A 95 -2.48 -1.99 11.05
N THR A 96 -1.31 -1.88 10.42
CA THR A 96 -1.00 -2.67 9.22
C THR A 96 -0.66 -4.13 9.54
N ALA A 97 -0.01 -4.42 10.66
CA ALA A 97 0.27 -5.78 11.09
C ALA A 97 -1.00 -6.51 11.56
N ALA A 98 -1.88 -5.83 12.33
CA ALA A 98 -3.17 -6.42 12.70
C ALA A 98 -4.02 -6.75 11.46
N GLY A 99 -4.04 -5.86 10.47
CA GLY A 99 -4.68 -6.12 9.17
C GLY A 99 -4.03 -7.27 8.40
N GLY A 100 -2.71 -7.38 8.45
CA GLY A 100 -1.97 -8.46 7.80
C GLY A 100 -2.25 -9.83 8.44
N LEU A 101 -2.39 -9.90 9.76
CA LEU A 101 -2.82 -11.13 10.45
C LEU A 101 -4.25 -11.54 10.06
N ALA A 102 -5.17 -10.57 9.94
CA ALA A 102 -6.51 -10.84 9.43
C ALA A 102 -6.46 -11.35 7.98
N MET A 103 -5.64 -10.71 7.13
CA MET A 103 -5.42 -11.15 5.74
C MET A 103 -4.85 -12.57 5.69
N LEU A 104 -3.90 -12.92 6.55
CA LEU A 104 -3.36 -14.29 6.64
C LEU A 104 -4.49 -15.31 6.86
N ALA A 105 -5.40 -15.04 7.81
CA ALA A 105 -6.56 -15.92 8.04
C ALA A 105 -7.46 -16.00 6.79
N GLY A 106 -7.71 -14.87 6.12
CA GLY A 106 -8.46 -14.82 4.86
C GLY A 106 -7.78 -15.61 3.73
N ILE A 107 -6.47 -15.51 3.62
CA ILE A 107 -5.65 -16.26 2.64
C ILE A 107 -5.68 -17.77 2.92
N VAL A 108 -5.64 -18.18 4.20
CA VAL A 108 -5.77 -19.59 4.57
C VAL A 108 -7.13 -20.13 4.15
N LEU A 109 -8.23 -19.36 4.38
CA LEU A 109 -9.55 -19.73 3.90
C LEU A 109 -9.61 -19.79 2.38
N LEU A 110 -9.04 -18.82 1.67
CA LEU A 110 -9.00 -18.80 0.21
C LEU A 110 -8.26 -20.02 -0.35
N GLY A 111 -7.10 -20.37 0.21
CA GLY A 111 -6.36 -21.56 -0.18
C GLY A 111 -7.10 -22.87 0.11
N HIS A 112 -7.83 -22.93 1.23
CA HIS A 112 -8.68 -24.07 1.56
C HIS A 112 -9.82 -24.22 0.52
N ILE A 113 -10.48 -23.14 0.14
CA ILE A 113 -11.57 -23.15 -0.85
C ILE A 113 -11.03 -23.53 -2.23
N ALA A 114 -9.92 -22.93 -2.67
CA ALA A 114 -9.34 -23.17 -3.98
C ALA A 114 -8.55 -24.50 -4.08
N GLY A 115 -8.30 -25.17 -2.96
CA GLY A 115 -7.49 -26.39 -2.89
C GLY A 115 -5.99 -26.17 -3.09
N SER A 116 -5.51 -24.93 -3.18
CA SER A 116 -4.11 -24.57 -3.37
C SER A 116 -3.81 -23.15 -2.93
N TYR A 117 -2.57 -22.88 -2.55
CA TYR A 117 -2.04 -21.52 -2.32
C TYR A 117 -1.31 -20.95 -3.53
N ASP A 118 -1.13 -21.73 -4.61
CA ASP A 118 -0.52 -21.24 -5.84
C ASP A 118 -1.46 -20.26 -6.53
N LEU A 119 -0.92 -19.07 -6.83
CA LEU A 119 -1.71 -17.97 -7.36
C LEU A 119 -2.36 -18.31 -8.70
N ASP A 120 -1.70 -19.12 -9.54
CA ASP A 120 -2.27 -19.53 -10.83
C ASP A 120 -3.51 -20.41 -10.63
N VAL A 121 -3.47 -21.38 -9.70
CA VAL A 121 -4.62 -22.21 -9.36
C VAL A 121 -5.76 -21.37 -8.78
N VAL A 122 -5.44 -20.50 -7.83
CA VAL A 122 -6.42 -19.62 -7.19
C VAL A 122 -7.12 -18.71 -8.19
N LEU A 123 -6.37 -18.12 -9.15
CA LEU A 123 -6.94 -17.22 -10.15
C LEU A 123 -7.93 -17.93 -11.12
N HIS A 124 -7.83 -19.22 -11.29
CA HIS A 124 -8.76 -20.02 -12.10
C HIS A 124 -9.97 -20.57 -11.30
N ALA A 125 -9.94 -20.49 -9.96
CA ALA A 125 -10.98 -21.03 -9.07
C ALA A 125 -12.12 -20.02 -8.78
N SER A 126 -12.34 -19.02 -9.63
CA SER A 126 -13.25 -17.89 -9.36
C SER A 126 -14.67 -18.31 -9.04
N GLU A 127 -15.26 -19.23 -9.80
CA GLU A 127 -16.64 -19.71 -9.58
C GLU A 127 -16.75 -20.49 -8.25
N GLN A 128 -15.82 -21.43 -8.01
CA GLN A 128 -15.76 -22.18 -6.77
C GLN A 128 -15.65 -21.28 -5.54
N VAL A 129 -14.82 -20.23 -5.62
CA VAL A 129 -14.59 -19.29 -4.53
C VAL A 129 -15.85 -18.46 -4.25
N ARG A 130 -16.48 -17.90 -5.30
CA ARG A 130 -17.65 -17.00 -5.16
C ARG A 130 -18.91 -17.71 -4.65
N THR A 131 -19.09 -18.98 -4.97
CA THR A 131 -20.25 -19.77 -4.56
C THR A 131 -20.08 -20.46 -3.21
N HIS A 132 -18.86 -20.45 -2.65
CA HIS A 132 -18.57 -21.16 -1.41
C HIS A 132 -19.17 -20.47 -0.18
N PRO A 133 -19.73 -21.21 0.80
CA PRO A 133 -20.31 -20.63 2.02
C PRO A 133 -19.35 -19.74 2.83
N LEU A 134 -18.05 -20.03 2.79
CA LEU A 134 -16.99 -19.24 3.46
C LEU A 134 -16.53 -18.01 2.67
N TYR A 135 -17.13 -17.71 1.51
CA TYR A 135 -16.74 -16.55 0.70
C TYR A 135 -16.80 -15.24 1.48
N ARG A 136 -17.90 -14.97 2.19
CA ARG A 136 -18.10 -13.72 2.95
C ARG A 136 -17.08 -13.52 4.07
N PRO A 137 -16.85 -14.46 4.98
CA PRO A 137 -15.82 -14.27 6.02
C PRO A 137 -14.41 -14.20 5.42
N MET A 138 -14.07 -15.00 4.41
CA MET A 138 -12.80 -14.94 3.70
C MET A 138 -12.61 -13.57 3.06
N LEU A 139 -13.58 -13.07 2.32
CA LEU A 139 -13.55 -11.75 1.68
C LEU A 139 -13.33 -10.63 2.72
N ALA A 140 -14.10 -10.63 3.82
CA ALA A 140 -13.97 -9.62 4.87
C ALA A 140 -12.57 -9.57 5.47
N LEU A 141 -11.95 -10.73 5.72
CA LEU A 141 -10.60 -10.84 6.26
C LEU A 141 -9.53 -10.34 5.28
N ILE A 142 -9.64 -10.68 4.00
CA ILE A 142 -8.71 -10.20 2.96
C ILE A 142 -8.86 -8.68 2.78
N LEU A 143 -10.10 -8.17 2.72
CA LEU A 143 -10.37 -6.74 2.59
C LEU A 143 -9.85 -5.95 3.79
N LEU A 144 -9.96 -6.49 5.02
CA LEU A 144 -9.41 -5.85 6.21
C LEU A 144 -7.90 -5.62 6.08
N GLY A 145 -7.15 -6.63 5.59
CA GLY A 145 -5.72 -6.48 5.32
C GLY A 145 -5.41 -5.46 4.24
N ALA A 146 -6.14 -5.48 3.12
CA ALA A 146 -5.96 -4.54 2.03
C ALA A 146 -6.27 -3.09 2.47
N PHE A 147 -7.37 -2.89 3.20
CA PHE A 147 -7.83 -1.58 3.65
C PHE A 147 -6.92 -0.95 4.71
N THR A 148 -6.43 -1.73 5.66
CA THR A 148 -5.46 -1.24 6.64
C THR A 148 -4.17 -0.79 5.99
N LYS A 149 -3.63 -1.57 5.03
CA LYS A 149 -2.39 -1.27 4.33
C LYS A 149 -2.52 -0.07 3.39
N SER A 150 -3.65 0.06 2.69
CA SER A 150 -3.94 1.17 1.77
C SER A 150 -4.66 2.36 2.42
N ALA A 151 -4.60 2.47 3.74
CA ALA A 151 -5.16 3.58 4.50
C ALA A 151 -6.62 3.93 4.11
N GLN A 152 -7.46 2.90 3.90
CA GLN A 152 -8.88 3.10 3.65
C GLN A 152 -9.63 3.42 4.93
N PHE A 153 -10.76 4.13 4.84
CA PHE A 153 -11.64 4.36 5.97
C PHE A 153 -12.11 3.02 6.58
N PRO A 154 -12.14 2.90 7.89
CA PRO A 154 -11.80 3.88 8.93
C PRO A 154 -10.30 3.90 9.32
N PHE A 155 -9.47 3.10 8.69
CA PHE A 155 -8.06 2.88 9.08
C PHE A 155 -7.08 3.93 8.54
N HIS A 156 -7.53 4.98 7.88
CA HIS A 156 -6.68 5.98 7.20
C HIS A 156 -5.79 6.81 8.15
N PHE A 157 -6.12 6.90 9.43
CA PHE A 157 -5.52 7.81 10.41
C PHE A 157 -4.03 7.56 10.69
N TRP A 158 -3.48 6.38 10.35
CA TRP A 158 -2.06 6.11 10.55
C TRP A 158 -1.18 6.82 9.52
N LEU A 159 -1.70 7.06 8.30
CA LEU A 159 -0.91 7.60 7.20
C LEU A 159 -0.41 9.04 7.46
N PRO A 160 -1.26 10.02 7.88
CA PRO A 160 -0.76 11.33 8.26
C PRO A 160 0.24 11.30 9.42
N ARG A 161 0.05 10.41 10.39
CA ARG A 161 1.00 10.24 11.51
C ARG A 161 2.36 9.68 11.07
N ALA A 162 2.41 8.94 9.98
CA ALA A 162 3.65 8.43 9.41
C ALA A 162 4.50 9.51 8.72
N MET A 163 3.96 10.74 8.49
CA MET A 163 4.68 11.86 7.88
C MET A 163 5.82 12.42 8.76
N ALA A 164 5.93 12.02 10.01
CA ALA A 164 7.09 12.32 10.86
C ALA A 164 8.39 11.64 10.40
N ALA A 165 8.31 10.73 9.43
CA ALA A 165 9.46 10.11 8.77
C ALA A 165 10.27 11.12 7.95
N PRO A 166 11.57 10.83 7.67
CA PRO A 166 12.34 11.58 6.68
C PRO A 166 11.62 11.66 5.33
N THR A 167 11.73 12.78 4.63
CA THR A 167 10.99 12.97 3.37
C THR A 167 11.28 11.91 2.29
N PRO A 168 12.52 11.42 2.11
CA PRO A 168 12.76 10.28 1.21
C PRO A 168 11.95 9.03 1.55
N VAL A 169 11.78 8.72 2.86
CA VAL A 169 10.93 7.62 3.31
C VAL A 169 9.47 7.89 2.92
N SER A 170 8.95 9.08 3.24
CA SER A 170 7.56 9.45 2.92
C SER A 170 7.32 9.41 1.41
N SER A 171 8.26 9.93 0.60
CA SER A 171 8.18 9.89 -0.85
C SER A 171 8.06 8.45 -1.37
N TYR A 172 8.85 7.52 -0.87
CA TYR A 172 8.87 6.14 -1.34
C TYR A 172 7.67 5.32 -0.85
N LEU A 173 7.40 5.35 0.47
CA LEU A 173 6.35 4.53 1.08
C LEU A 173 4.96 4.92 0.59
N HIS A 174 4.73 6.21 0.34
CA HIS A 174 3.39 6.73 0.07
C HIS A 174 3.11 6.98 -1.42
N SER A 175 4.15 6.97 -2.28
CA SER A 175 3.95 7.09 -3.73
C SER A 175 3.86 5.74 -4.43
N ALA A 176 4.85 4.85 -4.24
CA ALA A 176 5.04 3.67 -5.09
C ALA A 176 4.88 2.33 -4.39
N THR A 177 4.95 2.29 -3.04
CA THR A 177 5.20 1.02 -2.35
C THR A 177 4.16 0.67 -1.28
N MET A 178 4.39 0.96 -0.02
CA MET A 178 3.63 0.45 1.12
C MET A 178 2.12 0.58 0.97
N VAL A 179 1.64 1.79 0.69
CA VAL A 179 0.19 2.05 0.55
C VAL A 179 -0.42 1.46 -0.71
N LYS A 180 0.42 1.13 -1.70
CA LYS A 180 0.00 0.47 -2.93
C LYS A 180 -0.15 -1.05 -2.77
N ALA A 181 0.46 -1.66 -1.75
CA ALA A 181 0.37 -3.09 -1.52
C ALA A 181 -1.09 -3.57 -1.35
N GLY A 182 -1.93 -2.80 -0.64
CA GLY A 182 -3.35 -3.16 -0.48
C GLY A 182 -4.13 -3.08 -1.78
N VAL A 183 -4.01 -1.99 -2.55
CA VAL A 183 -4.67 -1.88 -3.86
C VAL A 183 -4.07 -2.85 -4.89
N PHE A 184 -2.78 -3.18 -4.78
CA PHE A 184 -2.17 -4.27 -5.55
C PHE A 184 -2.85 -5.61 -5.26
N LEU A 185 -3.06 -5.94 -3.99
CA LEU A 185 -3.74 -7.17 -3.59
C LEU A 185 -5.17 -7.23 -4.12
N LEU A 186 -5.92 -6.11 -4.01
CA LEU A 186 -7.27 -6.01 -4.55
C LEU A 186 -7.29 -6.24 -6.06
N ALA A 187 -6.38 -5.60 -6.80
CA ALA A 187 -6.28 -5.76 -8.25
C ALA A 187 -5.79 -7.16 -8.65
N ARG A 188 -4.84 -7.75 -7.89
CA ARG A 188 -4.33 -9.11 -8.13
C ARG A 188 -5.39 -10.18 -7.93
N LEU A 189 -6.22 -10.04 -6.90
CA LEU A 189 -7.31 -10.98 -6.61
C LEU A 189 -8.64 -10.57 -7.25
N TRP A 190 -8.69 -9.47 -7.99
CA TRP A 190 -9.89 -8.99 -8.66
C TRP A 190 -10.57 -10.06 -9.53
N PRO A 191 -9.86 -10.90 -10.33
CA PRO A 191 -10.49 -11.92 -11.15
C PRO A 191 -11.24 -12.99 -10.33
N VAL A 192 -10.82 -13.23 -9.09
CA VAL A 192 -11.39 -14.25 -8.20
C VAL A 192 -12.47 -13.67 -7.31
N LEU A 193 -12.26 -12.49 -6.73
CA LEU A 193 -13.10 -11.94 -5.68
C LEU A 193 -14.19 -11.00 -6.21
N SER A 194 -14.00 -10.36 -7.37
CA SER A 194 -14.97 -9.43 -7.93
C SER A 194 -16.18 -10.14 -8.55
N GLY A 195 -17.19 -9.37 -8.95
CA GLY A 195 -18.40 -9.90 -9.62
C GLY A 195 -19.52 -10.31 -8.68
N THR A 196 -19.35 -10.17 -7.37
CA THR A 196 -20.38 -10.39 -6.34
C THR A 196 -20.98 -9.07 -5.86
N GLN A 197 -22.17 -9.12 -5.27
CA GLN A 197 -22.82 -7.95 -4.65
C GLN A 197 -22.02 -7.46 -3.43
N GLU A 198 -21.48 -8.39 -2.64
CA GLU A 198 -20.65 -8.07 -1.47
C GLU A 198 -19.40 -7.31 -1.87
N TRP A 199 -18.68 -7.75 -2.90
CA TRP A 199 -17.52 -7.02 -3.42
C TRP A 199 -17.91 -5.61 -3.86
N PHE A 200 -18.95 -5.50 -4.69
CA PHE A 200 -19.41 -4.22 -5.21
C PHE A 200 -19.72 -3.23 -4.08
N TRP A 201 -20.58 -3.60 -3.14
CA TRP A 201 -21.02 -2.69 -2.09
C TRP A 201 -19.90 -2.36 -1.10
N ILE A 202 -19.12 -3.34 -0.65
CA ILE A 202 -18.09 -3.10 0.37
C ILE A 202 -16.94 -2.27 -0.23
N VAL A 203 -16.38 -2.72 -1.37
CA VAL A 203 -15.17 -2.07 -1.93
C VAL A 203 -15.49 -0.70 -2.51
N SER A 204 -16.62 -0.55 -3.22
CA SER A 204 -17.01 0.76 -3.78
C SER A 204 -17.37 1.76 -2.70
N SER A 205 -18.16 1.37 -1.69
CA SER A 205 -18.58 2.30 -0.63
C SER A 205 -17.39 2.77 0.21
N ILE A 206 -16.50 1.86 0.61
CA ILE A 206 -15.29 2.21 1.37
C ILE A 206 -14.36 3.07 0.53
N GLY A 207 -14.17 2.74 -0.76
CA GLY A 207 -13.39 3.55 -1.69
C GLY A 207 -13.95 4.99 -1.82
N LEU A 208 -15.27 5.11 -2.00
CA LEU A 208 -15.96 6.42 -2.12
C LEU A 208 -15.82 7.24 -0.83
N VAL A 209 -16.09 6.65 0.32
CA VAL A 209 -15.97 7.34 1.62
C VAL A 209 -14.53 7.79 1.85
N THR A 210 -13.55 6.94 1.52
CA THR A 210 -12.12 7.26 1.64
C THR A 210 -11.71 8.40 0.71
N LEU A 211 -12.19 8.39 -0.54
CA LEU A 211 -11.97 9.44 -1.53
C LEU A 211 -12.45 10.79 -0.99
N VAL A 212 -13.70 10.85 -0.53
CA VAL A 212 -14.34 12.10 -0.05
C VAL A 212 -13.66 12.60 1.23
N ILE A 213 -13.47 11.74 2.23
CA ILE A 213 -12.82 12.13 3.49
C ILE A 213 -11.39 12.61 3.24
N GLY A 214 -10.64 11.90 2.40
CA GLY A 214 -9.27 12.28 2.06
C GLY A 214 -9.21 13.64 1.36
N ALA A 215 -10.05 13.87 0.36
CA ALA A 215 -10.11 15.13 -0.36
C ALA A 215 -10.53 16.30 0.56
N PHE A 216 -11.57 16.09 1.36
CA PHE A 216 -12.05 17.10 2.29
C PHE A 216 -11.01 17.46 3.35
N ALA A 217 -10.39 16.46 3.98
CA ALA A 217 -9.37 16.69 5.00
C ALA A 217 -8.10 17.35 4.44
N ALA A 218 -7.75 17.10 3.17
CA ALA A 218 -6.60 17.73 2.52
C ALA A 218 -6.73 19.25 2.42
N MET A 219 -7.96 19.78 2.24
CA MET A 219 -8.21 21.23 2.11
C MET A 219 -7.89 22.02 3.39
N PHE A 220 -7.87 21.36 4.55
CA PHE A 220 -7.63 22.00 5.86
C PHE A 220 -6.22 21.76 6.40
N GLN A 221 -5.32 21.17 5.61
CA GLN A 221 -3.95 20.97 6.05
C GLN A 221 -3.12 22.23 5.85
N HIS A 222 -2.32 22.57 6.86
CA HIS A 222 -1.44 23.75 6.85
C HIS A 222 0.02 23.38 6.51
N ASP A 223 0.36 22.09 6.54
CA ASP A 223 1.68 21.60 6.15
C ASP A 223 1.63 20.78 4.86
N LEU A 224 2.70 20.86 4.05
CA LEU A 224 2.76 20.22 2.74
C LEU A 224 2.70 18.68 2.83
N LYS A 225 3.36 18.08 3.82
CA LYS A 225 3.36 16.61 3.99
C LYS A 225 1.99 16.11 4.43
N GLY A 226 1.30 16.83 5.32
CA GLY A 226 -0.07 16.53 5.74
C GLY A 226 -1.05 16.62 4.58
N LEU A 227 -0.98 17.69 3.78
CA LEU A 227 -1.76 17.84 2.56
C LEU A 227 -1.53 16.67 1.60
N LEU A 228 -0.28 16.32 1.34
CA LEU A 228 0.07 15.22 0.45
C LEU A 228 -0.38 13.86 1.00
N ALA A 229 -0.36 13.67 2.34
CA ALA A 229 -0.86 12.47 2.98
C ALA A 229 -2.36 12.28 2.76
N TYR A 230 -3.17 13.29 3.06
CA TYR A 230 -4.62 13.22 2.85
C TYR A 230 -5.01 13.15 1.37
N SER A 231 -4.29 13.84 0.50
CA SER A 231 -4.43 13.68 -0.95
C SER A 231 -4.09 12.25 -1.39
N THR A 232 -3.09 11.59 -0.78
CA THR A 232 -2.78 10.18 -1.06
C THR A 232 -3.93 9.26 -0.61
N ILE A 233 -4.52 9.49 0.57
CA ILE A 233 -5.72 8.77 1.04
C ILE A 233 -6.85 8.88 0.02
N SER A 234 -7.12 10.09 -0.46
CA SER A 234 -8.17 10.35 -1.46
C SER A 234 -7.93 9.55 -2.75
N HIS A 235 -6.73 9.60 -3.31
CA HIS A 235 -6.40 8.86 -4.54
C HIS A 235 -6.42 7.34 -4.36
N LEU A 236 -6.01 6.83 -3.19
CA LEU A 236 -6.15 5.40 -2.86
C LEU A 236 -7.63 5.01 -2.75
N GLY A 237 -8.48 5.90 -2.22
CA GLY A 237 -9.93 5.74 -2.23
C GLY A 237 -10.50 5.65 -3.64
N LEU A 238 -10.05 6.52 -4.56
CA LEU A 238 -10.44 6.47 -5.98
C LEU A 238 -10.06 5.13 -6.64
N ILE A 239 -8.83 4.65 -6.42
CA ILE A 239 -8.38 3.37 -6.96
C ILE A 239 -9.25 2.22 -6.41
N THR A 240 -9.52 2.23 -5.11
CA THR A 240 -10.37 1.23 -4.46
C THR A 240 -11.80 1.27 -5.00
N LEU A 241 -12.38 2.47 -5.16
CA LEU A 241 -13.70 2.66 -5.77
C LEU A 241 -13.76 2.05 -7.17
N LEU A 242 -12.78 2.37 -8.04
CA LEU A 242 -12.72 1.84 -9.40
C LEU A 242 -12.63 0.32 -9.43
N LEU A 243 -11.85 -0.31 -8.54
CA LEU A 243 -11.78 -1.77 -8.43
C LEU A 243 -13.08 -2.38 -7.91
N GLY A 244 -13.87 -1.63 -7.14
CA GLY A 244 -15.18 -2.06 -6.62
C GLY A 244 -16.30 -2.09 -7.67
N LEU A 245 -16.20 -1.34 -8.76
CA LEU A 245 -17.30 -1.16 -9.74
C LEU A 245 -17.60 -2.39 -10.60
N ASN A 246 -16.96 -3.54 -10.41
CA ASN A 246 -17.18 -4.78 -11.18
C ASN A 246 -17.09 -4.61 -12.72
N SER A 247 -16.41 -3.57 -13.20
CA SER A 247 -16.22 -3.27 -14.61
C SER A 247 -14.77 -3.46 -15.03
N ARG A 248 -14.52 -4.15 -16.14
CA ARG A 248 -13.17 -4.31 -16.70
C ARG A 248 -12.53 -2.96 -17.04
N MET A 249 -13.31 -2.02 -17.58
CA MET A 249 -12.81 -0.68 -17.90
C MET A 249 -12.41 0.08 -16.64
N ALA A 250 -13.20 -0.04 -15.55
CA ALA A 250 -12.85 0.57 -14.27
C ALA A 250 -11.60 -0.05 -13.64
N ALA A 251 -11.41 -1.37 -13.77
CA ALA A 251 -10.19 -2.04 -13.30
C ALA A 251 -8.95 -1.57 -14.11
N VAL A 252 -9.06 -1.41 -15.43
CA VAL A 252 -7.98 -0.83 -16.25
C VAL A 252 -7.68 0.61 -15.83
N ALA A 253 -8.72 1.43 -15.63
CA ALA A 253 -8.57 2.80 -15.14
C ALA A 253 -7.89 2.86 -13.77
N ALA A 254 -8.21 1.92 -12.87
CA ALA A 254 -7.55 1.80 -11.56
C ALA A 254 -6.05 1.53 -11.71
N VAL A 255 -5.67 0.57 -12.56
CA VAL A 255 -4.27 0.22 -12.83
C VAL A 255 -3.52 1.42 -13.44
N PHE A 256 -4.12 2.09 -14.43
CA PHE A 256 -3.55 3.31 -15.02
C PHE A 256 -3.38 4.41 -13.97
N HIS A 257 -4.38 4.60 -13.10
CA HIS A 257 -4.29 5.59 -12.04
C HIS A 257 -3.23 5.25 -10.98
N ILE A 258 -2.96 3.97 -10.72
CA ILE A 258 -1.84 3.54 -9.84
C ILE A 258 -0.51 4.05 -10.39
N LEU A 259 -0.25 3.88 -11.70
CA LEU A 259 0.97 4.37 -12.38
C LEU A 259 1.10 5.88 -12.26
N ASN A 260 0.05 6.58 -12.68
CA ASN A 260 0.01 8.03 -12.66
C ASN A 260 0.23 8.60 -11.25
N HIS A 261 -0.54 8.10 -10.28
CA HIS A 261 -0.42 8.51 -8.88
C HIS A 261 0.98 8.24 -8.31
N ALA A 262 1.62 7.12 -8.63
CA ALA A 262 2.96 6.82 -8.15
C ALA A 262 3.97 7.88 -8.61
N THR A 263 3.91 8.26 -9.89
CA THR A 263 4.83 9.20 -10.51
C THR A 263 4.67 10.61 -9.92
N PHE A 264 3.47 11.18 -9.98
CA PHE A 264 3.30 12.55 -9.51
C PHE A 264 3.42 12.70 -8.00
N LYS A 265 3.06 11.67 -7.21
CA LYS A 265 3.24 11.74 -5.74
C LYS A 265 4.70 11.66 -5.32
N ALA A 266 5.51 10.84 -5.98
CA ALA A 266 6.95 10.81 -5.71
C ALA A 266 7.56 12.20 -5.94
N SER A 267 7.25 12.82 -7.08
CA SER A 267 7.73 14.17 -7.43
C SER A 267 7.28 15.22 -6.41
N LEU A 268 5.99 15.22 -6.04
CA LEU A 268 5.43 16.19 -5.09
C LEU A 268 6.03 16.04 -3.67
N PHE A 269 6.23 14.81 -3.19
CA PHE A 269 6.90 14.61 -1.90
C PHE A 269 8.37 15.06 -1.92
N MET A 270 9.10 14.77 -3.00
CA MET A 270 10.49 15.24 -3.12
C MET A 270 10.54 16.76 -3.21
N ALA A 271 9.64 17.40 -3.96
CA ALA A 271 9.54 18.86 -4.02
C ALA A 271 9.20 19.48 -2.67
N ALA A 272 8.23 18.90 -1.94
CA ALA A 272 7.89 19.35 -0.59
C ALA A 272 9.09 19.24 0.38
N GLY A 273 9.91 18.19 0.23
CA GLY A 273 11.11 18.05 1.05
C GLY A 273 12.22 19.01 0.68
N ILE A 274 12.36 19.41 -0.60
CA ILE A 274 13.31 20.46 -1.01
C ILE A 274 12.85 21.80 -0.42
N ILE A 275 11.56 22.12 -0.51
CA ILE A 275 11.02 23.37 0.07
C ILE A 275 11.27 23.40 1.59
N ASP A 276 10.93 22.34 2.30
CA ASP A 276 11.14 22.21 3.75
C ASP A 276 12.61 22.36 4.14
N HIS A 277 13.56 21.83 3.34
CA HIS A 277 14.99 21.91 3.58
C HIS A 277 15.58 23.29 3.30
N GLU A 278 15.11 23.99 2.27
CA GLU A 278 15.65 25.27 1.84
C GLU A 278 15.00 26.49 2.50
N THR A 279 13.75 26.35 2.99
CA THR A 279 13.01 27.49 3.55
C THR A 279 12.79 27.39 5.07
N GLY A 280 13.01 26.28 5.69
CA GLY A 280 12.83 26.03 7.13
C GLY A 280 11.45 25.49 7.43
#